data_ba1fccfb9073e2fdb7a5a760bde3cb86
#
_entry.id   ba1fccfb9073e2fdb7a5a760bde3cb86
#
_cell.length_a   1.000
_cell.length_b   1.000
_cell.length_c   1.000
_cell.angle_alpha   90.00
_cell.angle_beta   90.00
_cell.angle_gamma   90.00
#
_symmetry.space_group_name_H-M   'P 1'
#
loop_
_entity.id
_entity.type
_entity.pdbx_description
1 polymer ?
#
loop_
_entity_poly.entity_id
_entity_poly.type
_entity_poly.pdbx_seq_one_letter_code
_entity_poly.pdbx_strand_id
1 'polypeptide(L)'
;MSQSTVGEKQARQVAEAAREAEWRKPSFGKELFLGRLRLDLIDPWPRPDPEATARADEYLGKLRAFAETIDGEQIERDARIPDEVLRGLAGLGAFGMKIDPKYGGLGLTNLHYCKALTLIGSANPSLGALLSAHQSIGVPQPLKMFGTEEQKQKFLPRIAKGEVSAFLLTEPDVGSDPARLSSTAEPVEGGYKLNGVKLWATNGTLATLLVVMAQVPKSEGHRGGITAFVVEADAPGVTIEKRNAFLGLRGLENSVTRFHDVFVPQENLIGREGQGLKIALTTLNTGRLSLPAACLGAGKFSLSVARQWSAARIQWGLPVARHEAVATKIAFIAATTYGLESMLDLCCMLADDDRNDIRIEAALVKLFGSEMAWLMADEMVQIRGGRGYESAASLAARGEKAIPAEQILRDLRINRIFEGSTEIMHLLIAREAVDAHLSVAGDIIDPEASRGRKARAGARAGAFYARWLPTLALGRGQVPGSYAEFGSLARHMRYVERASRKLARETFYAMARWQGKLERKQGFLGRIVDIGAELFAMSAACGRARAEGDPAGVELADLFCRQARLRAEQRFTALWQNTDAVDVAAAKRVVEGRYAALEEGILPLPSEGDWVSSWQPGPSTVEDVRRRLE
;
A
#
# COMPACT_ATOMS: atom_id res chain seq x y z
N MET A 1 -9.42 -3.31 -35.09
CA MET A 1 -9.76 -4.62 -34.50
C MET A 1 -10.47 -4.34 -33.19
N SER A 2 -11.67 -4.87 -32.98
CA SER A 2 -12.45 -4.63 -31.75
C SER A 2 -11.66 -5.21 -30.56
N GLN A 3 -11.28 -4.34 -29.63
CA GLN A 3 -10.76 -4.78 -28.34
C GLN A 3 -11.80 -5.75 -27.73
N SER A 4 -11.39 -7.00 -27.48
CA SER A 4 -12.23 -7.94 -26.75
C SER A 4 -12.46 -7.36 -25.35
N THR A 5 -13.64 -6.84 -25.12
CA THR A 5 -14.01 -6.33 -23.78
C THR A 5 -14.03 -7.52 -22.82
N VAL A 6 -12.99 -7.61 -21.97
CA VAL A 6 -12.97 -8.56 -20.85
C VAL A 6 -14.18 -8.25 -19.97
N GLY A 7 -15.13 -9.15 -19.89
CA GLY A 7 -16.35 -8.94 -19.10
C GLY A 7 -16.05 -8.95 -17.59
N GLU A 8 -16.88 -8.26 -16.79
CA GLU A 8 -16.76 -8.18 -15.32
C GLU A 8 -16.52 -9.55 -14.65
N LYS A 9 -17.22 -10.60 -15.12
CA LYS A 9 -17.05 -11.97 -14.61
C LYS A 9 -15.65 -12.52 -14.86
N GLN A 10 -15.10 -12.30 -16.05
CA GLN A 10 -13.76 -12.77 -16.43
C GLN A 10 -12.65 -12.01 -15.67
N ALA A 11 -12.77 -10.69 -15.53
CA ALA A 11 -11.83 -9.88 -14.74
C ALA A 11 -11.76 -10.37 -13.29
N ARG A 12 -12.91 -10.66 -12.67
CA ARG A 12 -12.99 -11.22 -11.32
C ARG A 12 -12.39 -12.62 -11.21
N GLN A 13 -12.64 -13.49 -12.19
CA GLN A 13 -12.06 -14.84 -12.21
C GLN A 13 -10.54 -14.79 -12.30
N VAL A 14 -9.98 -13.89 -13.10
CA VAL A 14 -8.52 -13.69 -13.20
C VAL A 14 -7.94 -13.18 -11.89
N ALA A 15 -8.59 -12.21 -11.26
CA ALA A 15 -8.15 -11.70 -9.95
C ALA A 15 -8.23 -12.77 -8.84
N GLU A 16 -9.31 -13.55 -8.80
CA GLU A 16 -9.46 -14.63 -7.82
C GLU A 16 -8.47 -15.78 -8.05
N ALA A 17 -8.19 -16.14 -9.30
CA ALA A 17 -7.20 -17.17 -9.64
C ALA A 17 -5.77 -16.76 -9.29
N ALA A 18 -5.47 -15.47 -9.31
CA ALA A 18 -4.17 -14.93 -8.93
C ALA A 18 -4.00 -14.76 -7.41
N ARG A 19 -5.11 -14.84 -6.64
CA ARG A 19 -5.10 -14.71 -5.18
C ARG A 19 -4.46 -15.92 -4.53
N GLU A 20 -3.75 -15.71 -3.45
CA GLU A 20 -3.28 -16.78 -2.57
C GLU A 20 -4.46 -17.27 -1.70
N ALA A 21 -5.07 -18.40 -2.10
CA ALA A 21 -6.30 -18.90 -1.46
C ALA A 21 -6.04 -19.63 -0.13
N GLU A 22 -4.84 -20.21 0.06
CA GLU A 22 -4.51 -21.00 1.24
C GLU A 22 -4.03 -20.13 2.40
N TRP A 23 -4.59 -20.37 3.56
CA TRP A 23 -4.13 -19.82 4.84
C TRP A 23 -3.31 -20.88 5.57
N ARG A 24 -1.99 -20.80 5.43
CA ARG A 24 -1.07 -21.77 6.06
C ARG A 24 -0.71 -21.40 7.50
N LYS A 25 -0.90 -20.12 7.85
CA LYS A 25 -0.55 -19.54 9.15
C LYS A 25 -1.74 -18.75 9.69
N PRO A 26 -1.83 -18.55 11.02
CA PRO A 26 -2.87 -17.70 11.60
C PRO A 26 -2.67 -16.23 11.18
N SER A 27 -3.75 -15.44 11.19
CA SER A 27 -3.74 -13.99 10.98
C SER A 27 -4.59 -13.33 12.06
N PHE A 28 -4.02 -12.36 12.75
CA PHE A 28 -4.72 -11.56 13.75
C PHE A 28 -5.85 -10.75 13.12
N GLY A 29 -5.59 -10.14 11.96
CA GLY A 29 -6.59 -9.37 11.21
C GLY A 29 -7.79 -10.24 10.80
N LYS A 30 -7.53 -11.45 10.27
CA LYS A 30 -8.60 -12.41 9.92
C LYS A 30 -9.46 -12.76 11.14
N GLU A 31 -8.85 -13.03 12.28
CA GLU A 31 -9.57 -13.36 13.50
C GLU A 31 -10.38 -12.17 14.03
N LEU A 32 -9.88 -10.93 13.89
CA LEU A 32 -10.66 -9.72 14.22
C LEU A 32 -11.96 -9.63 13.41
N PHE A 33 -11.90 -9.87 12.10
CA PHE A 33 -13.12 -9.87 11.26
C PHE A 33 -14.07 -11.02 11.57
N LEU A 34 -13.57 -12.12 12.15
CA LEU A 34 -14.38 -13.24 12.65
C LEU A 34 -14.94 -13.02 14.08
N GLY A 35 -14.71 -11.86 14.66
CA GLY A 35 -15.17 -11.54 16.00
C GLY A 35 -14.35 -12.17 17.12
N ARG A 36 -13.10 -12.52 16.88
CA ARG A 36 -12.19 -13.18 17.82
C ARG A 36 -10.96 -12.33 18.07
N LEU A 37 -10.81 -11.84 19.28
CA LEU A 37 -9.61 -11.12 19.70
C LEU A 37 -8.54 -12.14 20.15
N ARG A 38 -7.72 -12.62 19.19
CA ARG A 38 -6.62 -13.58 19.41
C ARG A 38 -5.34 -12.85 19.79
N LEU A 39 -5.29 -12.32 21.04
CA LEU A 39 -4.11 -11.60 21.52
C LEU A 39 -2.84 -12.45 21.52
N ASP A 40 -2.95 -13.77 21.69
CA ASP A 40 -1.84 -14.69 21.62
C ASP A 40 -1.02 -14.64 20.30
N LEU A 41 -1.59 -14.03 19.25
CA LEU A 41 -0.89 -13.83 17.97
C LEU A 41 0.01 -12.57 17.96
N ILE A 42 -0.23 -11.61 18.85
CA ILE A 42 0.48 -10.32 18.94
C ILE A 42 1.03 -10.01 20.33
N ASP A 43 0.73 -10.83 21.33
CA ASP A 43 1.16 -10.70 22.71
C ASP A 43 1.76 -12.05 23.21
N PRO A 44 2.97 -12.10 23.75
CA PRO A 44 3.84 -10.96 24.03
C PRO A 44 4.23 -10.20 22.77
N TRP A 45 4.40 -8.87 22.92
CA TRP A 45 4.82 -8.01 21.83
C TRP A 45 6.10 -8.54 21.19
N PRO A 46 6.15 -8.74 19.87
CA PRO A 46 7.33 -9.28 19.21
C PRO A 46 8.55 -8.38 19.45
N ARG A 47 9.71 -8.97 19.54
CA ARG A 47 10.99 -8.25 19.67
C ARG A 47 11.90 -8.59 18.51
N PRO A 48 12.55 -7.59 17.91
CA PRO A 48 13.53 -7.86 16.86
C PRO A 48 14.74 -8.61 17.42
N ASP A 49 15.41 -9.37 16.57
CA ASP A 49 16.66 -10.03 16.92
C ASP A 49 17.74 -8.98 17.31
N PRO A 50 18.40 -9.13 18.48
CA PRO A 50 19.38 -8.14 18.96
C PRO A 50 20.58 -7.96 18.02
N GLU A 51 21.09 -9.04 17.39
CA GLU A 51 22.23 -8.95 16.48
C GLU A 51 21.83 -8.24 15.16
N ALA A 52 20.67 -8.59 14.61
CA ALA A 52 20.13 -7.88 13.45
C ALA A 52 19.88 -6.41 13.76
N THR A 53 19.41 -6.09 14.97
CA THR A 53 19.21 -4.72 15.43
C THR A 53 20.52 -3.94 15.49
N ALA A 54 21.57 -4.50 16.10
CA ALA A 54 22.87 -3.84 16.21
C ALA A 54 23.48 -3.53 14.83
N ARG A 55 23.42 -4.50 13.88
CA ARG A 55 23.89 -4.29 12.51
C ARG A 55 23.07 -3.21 11.77
N ALA A 56 21.76 -3.21 11.99
CA ALA A 56 20.87 -2.25 11.36
C ALA A 56 21.07 -0.84 11.95
N ASP A 57 21.29 -0.70 13.25
CA ASP A 57 21.54 0.59 13.89
C ASP A 57 22.85 1.22 13.39
N GLU A 58 23.89 0.42 13.15
CA GLU A 58 25.12 0.91 12.50
C GLU A 58 24.84 1.44 11.09
N TYR A 59 24.08 0.68 10.30
CA TYR A 59 23.68 1.11 8.96
C TYR A 59 22.82 2.39 9.00
N LEU A 60 21.82 2.43 9.86
CA LEU A 60 20.94 3.60 10.04
C LEU A 60 21.71 4.85 10.47
N GLY A 61 22.77 4.69 11.29
CA GLY A 61 23.69 5.78 11.62
C GLY A 61 24.40 6.35 10.39
N LYS A 62 24.94 5.48 9.53
CA LYS A 62 25.58 5.87 8.25
C LYS A 62 24.58 6.53 7.29
N LEU A 63 23.39 5.94 7.16
CA LEU A 63 22.34 6.47 6.32
C LEU A 63 21.86 7.85 6.80
N ARG A 64 21.77 8.08 8.14
CA ARG A 64 21.42 9.37 8.73
C ARG A 64 22.46 10.42 8.38
N ALA A 65 23.73 10.14 8.62
CA ALA A 65 24.82 11.07 8.31
C ALA A 65 24.81 11.47 6.83
N PHE A 66 24.53 10.53 5.94
CA PHE A 66 24.39 10.82 4.50
C PHE A 66 23.11 11.61 4.20
N ALA A 67 21.97 11.25 4.78
CA ALA A 67 20.70 11.95 4.57
C ALA A 67 20.76 13.42 4.98
N GLU A 68 21.53 13.76 6.01
CA GLU A 68 21.75 15.12 6.49
C GLU A 68 22.55 15.99 5.48
N THR A 69 23.24 15.39 4.53
CA THR A 69 23.95 16.12 3.46
C THR A 69 23.11 16.42 2.24
N ILE A 70 21.90 15.84 2.15
CA ILE A 70 21.06 15.95 0.96
C ILE A 70 20.25 17.25 1.00
N ASP A 71 20.37 18.05 -0.07
CA ASP A 71 19.48 19.17 -0.31
C ASP A 71 18.14 18.70 -0.91
N GLY A 72 17.16 18.49 -0.04
CA GLY A 72 15.82 18.08 -0.44
C GLY A 72 15.07 19.14 -1.26
N GLU A 73 15.40 20.44 -1.09
CA GLU A 73 14.81 21.53 -1.86
C GLU A 73 15.35 21.57 -3.29
N GLN A 74 16.63 21.26 -3.48
CA GLN A 74 17.19 21.09 -4.81
C GLN A 74 16.47 20.01 -5.60
N ILE A 75 16.21 18.84 -4.98
CA ILE A 75 15.46 17.74 -5.61
C ILE A 75 14.06 18.20 -6.05
N GLU A 76 13.37 18.96 -5.22
CA GLU A 76 12.03 19.48 -5.55
C GLU A 76 12.07 20.51 -6.67
N ARG A 77 13.01 21.47 -6.60
CA ARG A 77 13.18 22.54 -7.59
C ARG A 77 13.56 21.99 -8.95
N ASP A 78 14.59 21.14 -9.00
CA ASP A 78 15.15 20.61 -10.24
C ASP A 78 14.32 19.42 -10.77
N ALA A 79 13.32 18.98 -9.97
CA ALA A 79 12.49 17.82 -10.23
C ALA A 79 13.31 16.57 -10.60
N ARG A 80 14.47 16.39 -9.97
CA ARG A 80 15.43 15.32 -10.25
C ARG A 80 16.26 15.01 -9.00
N ILE A 81 16.53 13.74 -8.73
CA ILE A 81 17.52 13.34 -7.74
C ILE A 81 18.90 13.49 -8.36
N PRO A 82 19.85 14.25 -7.75
CA PRO A 82 21.20 14.39 -8.25
C PRO A 82 21.94 13.06 -8.36
N ASP A 83 22.86 12.93 -9.34
CA ASP A 83 23.59 11.69 -9.57
C ASP A 83 24.53 11.34 -8.43
N GLU A 84 25.12 12.34 -7.76
CA GLU A 84 25.91 12.15 -6.56
C GLU A 84 25.10 11.56 -5.40
N VAL A 85 23.80 11.91 -5.26
CA VAL A 85 22.92 11.32 -4.27
C VAL A 85 22.65 9.85 -4.60
N LEU A 86 22.39 9.52 -5.86
CA LEU A 86 22.20 8.14 -6.31
C LEU A 86 23.46 7.29 -6.10
N ARG A 87 24.65 7.83 -6.45
CA ARG A 87 25.94 7.16 -6.19
C ARG A 87 26.21 6.99 -4.68
N GLY A 88 25.90 8.00 -3.88
CA GLY A 88 26.02 7.91 -2.41
C GLY A 88 25.13 6.82 -1.81
N LEU A 89 23.88 6.73 -2.26
CA LEU A 89 22.96 5.65 -1.85
C LEU A 89 23.49 4.27 -2.28
N ALA A 90 24.02 4.15 -3.51
CA ALA A 90 24.64 2.92 -4.00
C ALA A 90 25.87 2.53 -3.15
N GLY A 91 26.75 3.49 -2.84
CA GLY A 91 27.93 3.28 -1.99
C GLY A 91 27.60 2.85 -0.56
N LEU A 92 26.43 3.24 -0.04
CA LEU A 92 25.90 2.77 1.25
C LEU A 92 25.19 1.41 1.16
N GLY A 93 25.06 0.82 -0.03
CA GLY A 93 24.31 -0.44 -0.22
C GLY A 93 22.80 -0.27 -0.12
N ALA A 94 22.27 0.95 -0.26
CA ALA A 94 20.83 1.23 -0.09
C ALA A 94 19.94 0.51 -1.11
N PHE A 95 20.47 0.19 -2.29
CA PHE A 95 19.76 -0.62 -3.30
C PHE A 95 19.72 -2.11 -2.96
N GLY A 96 20.55 -2.58 -2.04
CA GLY A 96 20.60 -3.97 -1.56
C GLY A 96 20.09 -4.20 -0.14
N MET A 97 19.34 -3.28 0.46
CA MET A 97 18.93 -3.35 1.88
C MET A 97 18.28 -4.68 2.28
N LYS A 98 17.38 -5.23 1.45
CA LYS A 98 16.67 -6.50 1.70
C LYS A 98 17.27 -7.72 1.02
N ILE A 99 18.31 -7.53 0.22
CA ILE A 99 19.01 -8.62 -0.47
C ILE A 99 19.86 -9.37 0.55
N ASP A 100 19.83 -10.71 0.47
CA ASP A 100 20.62 -11.59 1.33
C ASP A 100 22.13 -11.29 1.20
N PRO A 101 22.89 -11.24 2.29
CA PRO A 101 24.35 -11.05 2.27
C PRO A 101 25.10 -12.00 1.34
N LYS A 102 24.62 -13.23 1.13
CA LYS A 102 25.23 -14.17 0.17
C LYS A 102 25.25 -13.65 -1.28
N TYR A 103 24.39 -12.67 -1.62
CA TYR A 103 24.38 -11.98 -2.91
C TYR A 103 24.94 -10.56 -2.83
N GLY A 104 25.59 -10.19 -1.70
CA GLY A 104 26.21 -8.90 -1.49
C GLY A 104 25.27 -7.81 -0.94
N GLY A 105 24.07 -8.15 -0.51
CA GLY A 105 23.13 -7.22 0.12
C GLY A 105 23.35 -7.03 1.63
N LEU A 106 22.55 -6.18 2.25
CA LEU A 106 22.62 -5.89 3.69
C LEU A 106 21.79 -6.83 4.57
N GLY A 107 20.83 -7.56 4.01
CA GLY A 107 19.98 -8.51 4.72
C GLY A 107 19.13 -7.88 5.84
N LEU A 108 18.72 -6.61 5.69
CA LEU A 108 17.88 -5.95 6.70
C LEU A 108 16.53 -6.67 6.84
N THR A 109 16.07 -6.79 8.08
CA THR A 109 14.71 -7.23 8.37
C THR A 109 13.68 -6.21 7.88
N ASN A 110 12.40 -6.60 7.79
CA ASN A 110 11.33 -5.67 7.38
C ASN A 110 11.25 -4.45 8.30
N LEU A 111 11.40 -4.64 9.63
CA LEU A 111 11.40 -3.55 10.60
C LEU A 111 12.49 -2.53 10.29
N HIS A 112 13.73 -2.98 10.12
CA HIS A 112 14.88 -2.08 9.91
C HIS A 112 14.87 -1.43 8.54
N TYR A 113 14.40 -2.16 7.52
CA TYR A 113 14.15 -1.60 6.19
C TYR A 113 13.10 -0.47 6.24
N CYS A 114 11.97 -0.66 6.93
CA CYS A 114 10.97 0.39 7.10
C CYS A 114 11.52 1.61 7.88
N LYS A 115 12.35 1.39 8.90
CA LYS A 115 13.06 2.48 9.58
C LYS A 115 14.00 3.26 8.65
N ALA A 116 14.71 2.55 7.76
CA ALA A 116 15.57 3.19 6.76
C ALA A 116 14.76 4.04 5.76
N LEU A 117 13.62 3.52 5.28
CA LEU A 117 12.73 4.28 4.40
C LEU A 117 12.12 5.51 5.08
N THR A 118 11.70 5.37 6.35
CA THR A 118 11.21 6.49 7.15
C THR A 118 12.28 7.59 7.28
N LEU A 119 13.53 7.20 7.52
CA LEU A 119 14.65 8.11 7.66
C LEU A 119 14.99 8.81 6.34
N ILE A 120 15.25 8.06 5.27
CA ILE A 120 15.67 8.67 3.99
C ILE A 120 14.54 9.47 3.33
N GLY A 121 13.29 9.04 3.50
CA GLY A 121 12.11 9.76 3.04
C GLY A 121 11.90 11.10 3.77
N SER A 122 12.48 11.27 4.96
CA SER A 122 12.45 12.56 5.67
C SER A 122 13.42 13.61 5.09
N ALA A 123 14.47 13.20 4.35
CA ALA A 123 15.31 14.10 3.58
C ALA A 123 14.58 14.62 2.32
N ASN A 124 14.00 13.71 1.56
CA ASN A 124 13.05 14.01 0.49
C ASN A 124 12.19 12.76 0.19
N PRO A 125 10.85 12.88 0.11
CA PRO A 125 9.96 11.74 -0.16
C PRO A 125 10.26 10.97 -1.43
N SER A 126 10.82 11.62 -2.47
CA SER A 126 11.21 10.93 -3.71
C SER A 126 12.29 9.87 -3.49
N LEU A 127 13.19 10.04 -2.52
CA LEU A 127 14.23 9.07 -2.17
C LEU A 127 13.63 7.81 -1.52
N GLY A 128 12.68 8.01 -0.61
CA GLY A 128 11.93 6.91 0.00
C GLY A 128 11.15 6.12 -1.05
N ALA A 129 10.50 6.81 -1.99
CA ALA A 129 9.73 6.19 -3.06
C ALA A 129 10.62 5.45 -4.09
N LEU A 130 11.78 6.02 -4.45
CA LEU A 130 12.80 5.37 -5.28
C LEU A 130 13.20 4.00 -4.70
N LEU A 131 13.63 3.99 -3.44
CA LEU A 131 14.12 2.78 -2.76
C LEU A 131 12.99 1.80 -2.46
N SER A 132 11.80 2.29 -2.11
CA SER A 132 10.61 1.48 -1.88
C SER A 132 10.21 0.71 -3.15
N ALA A 133 10.01 1.39 -4.26
CA ALA A 133 9.63 0.75 -5.52
C ALA A 133 10.70 -0.24 -6.00
N HIS A 134 11.98 0.11 -5.83
CA HIS A 134 13.10 -0.74 -6.19
C HIS A 134 13.15 -2.04 -5.37
N GLN A 135 13.11 -1.95 -4.03
CA GLN A 135 13.29 -3.10 -3.12
C GLN A 135 12.03 -3.95 -2.93
N SER A 136 10.85 -3.31 -2.94
CA SER A 136 9.62 -3.96 -2.51
C SER A 136 8.82 -4.59 -3.64
N ILE A 137 8.93 -4.04 -4.85
CA ILE A 137 8.20 -4.53 -6.03
C ILE A 137 9.09 -4.73 -7.27
N GLY A 138 10.25 -4.07 -7.33
CA GLY A 138 11.23 -4.25 -8.41
C GLY A 138 11.80 -5.68 -8.45
N VAL A 139 12.84 -5.87 -9.25
CA VAL A 139 13.45 -7.20 -9.51
C VAL A 139 13.82 -7.99 -8.24
N PRO A 140 14.33 -7.38 -7.14
CA PRO A 140 14.74 -8.15 -5.96
C PRO A 140 13.64 -9.00 -5.34
N GLN A 141 12.43 -8.44 -5.18
CA GLN A 141 11.37 -9.11 -4.44
C GLN A 141 10.75 -10.28 -5.21
N PRO A 142 10.36 -10.16 -6.49
CA PRO A 142 9.90 -11.31 -7.28
C PRO A 142 10.93 -12.43 -7.36
N LEU A 143 12.21 -12.10 -7.53
CA LEU A 143 13.28 -13.12 -7.58
C LEU A 143 13.48 -13.79 -6.22
N LYS A 144 13.44 -13.05 -5.12
CA LYS A 144 13.51 -13.63 -3.77
C LYS A 144 12.44 -14.70 -3.57
N MET A 145 11.22 -14.46 -4.04
CA MET A 145 10.05 -15.32 -3.79
C MET A 145 9.85 -16.43 -4.82
N PHE A 146 10.15 -16.17 -6.08
CA PHE A 146 9.78 -17.04 -7.21
C PHE A 146 10.93 -17.35 -8.17
N GLY A 147 12.07 -16.67 -8.03
CA GLY A 147 13.23 -16.86 -8.90
C GLY A 147 13.99 -18.16 -8.60
N THR A 148 14.62 -18.70 -9.62
CA THR A 148 15.57 -19.82 -9.47
C THR A 148 16.87 -19.33 -8.80
N GLU A 149 17.71 -20.25 -8.36
CA GLU A 149 18.99 -19.87 -7.75
C GLU A 149 19.92 -19.21 -8.78
N GLU A 150 19.90 -19.69 -10.03
CA GLU A 150 20.65 -19.11 -11.16
C GLU A 150 20.21 -17.66 -11.42
N GLN A 151 18.90 -17.38 -11.43
CA GLN A 151 18.39 -16.02 -11.58
C GLN A 151 18.83 -15.12 -10.42
N LYS A 152 18.78 -15.62 -9.19
CA LYS A 152 19.23 -14.86 -8.01
C LYS A 152 20.72 -14.55 -8.08
N GLN A 153 21.55 -15.52 -8.46
CA GLN A 153 23.00 -15.34 -8.63
C GLN A 153 23.32 -14.38 -9.79
N LYS A 154 22.53 -14.38 -10.87
CA LYS A 154 22.73 -13.50 -12.03
C LYS A 154 22.39 -12.05 -11.70
N PHE A 155 21.26 -11.78 -11.05
CA PHE A 155 20.70 -10.43 -10.96
C PHE A 155 20.88 -9.76 -9.59
N LEU A 156 20.79 -10.48 -8.47
CA LEU A 156 20.82 -9.85 -7.15
C LEU A 156 22.16 -9.19 -6.80
N PRO A 157 23.33 -9.74 -7.17
CA PRO A 157 24.60 -9.06 -6.93
C PRO A 157 24.77 -7.75 -7.69
N ARG A 158 24.19 -7.64 -8.90
CA ARG A 158 24.21 -6.41 -9.69
C ARG A 158 23.42 -5.30 -8.97
N ILE A 159 22.24 -5.67 -8.48
CA ILE A 159 21.36 -4.77 -7.74
C ILE A 159 22.02 -4.35 -6.41
N ALA A 160 22.62 -5.28 -5.68
CA ALA A 160 23.32 -4.97 -4.43
C ALA A 160 24.48 -3.97 -4.64
N LYS A 161 25.09 -3.94 -5.83
CA LYS A 161 26.12 -2.97 -6.23
C LYS A 161 25.58 -1.61 -6.69
N GLY A 162 24.27 -1.42 -6.76
CA GLY A 162 23.65 -0.13 -7.07
C GLY A 162 22.86 -0.06 -8.37
N GLU A 163 22.71 -1.16 -9.13
CA GLU A 163 21.81 -1.17 -10.28
C GLU A 163 20.36 -0.98 -9.81
N VAL A 164 19.65 -0.10 -10.51
CA VAL A 164 18.25 0.23 -10.19
C VAL A 164 17.31 -0.66 -10.97
N SER A 165 16.19 -1.05 -10.34
CA SER A 165 15.14 -1.83 -11.01
C SER A 165 13.79 -1.14 -10.99
N ALA A 166 12.93 -1.50 -11.96
CA ALA A 166 11.57 -1.02 -12.07
C ALA A 166 10.58 -2.18 -12.27
N PHE A 167 9.31 -1.95 -11.88
CA PHE A 167 8.20 -2.89 -12.01
C PHE A 167 7.17 -2.36 -13.02
N LEU A 168 6.92 -3.12 -14.08
CA LEU A 168 6.14 -2.71 -15.23
C LEU A 168 4.90 -3.61 -15.41
N LEU A 169 3.82 -3.26 -14.72
CA LEU A 169 2.50 -3.91 -14.84
C LEU A 169 1.52 -3.01 -15.62
N THR A 170 1.37 -1.76 -15.18
CA THR A 170 0.38 -0.79 -15.66
C THR A 170 0.58 -0.45 -17.13
N GLU A 171 -0.52 -0.33 -17.88
CA GLU A 171 -0.56 0.07 -19.29
C GLU A 171 -1.49 1.28 -19.47
N PRO A 172 -1.51 1.97 -20.63
CA PRO A 172 -2.37 3.13 -20.84
C PRO A 172 -3.85 2.92 -20.48
N ASP A 173 -4.42 1.76 -20.76
CA ASP A 173 -5.81 1.41 -20.42
C ASP A 173 -5.92 0.27 -19.38
N VAL A 174 -4.88 0.03 -18.60
CA VAL A 174 -4.82 -1.04 -17.59
C VAL A 174 -4.23 -0.54 -16.29
N GLY A 175 -5.08 -0.32 -15.28
CA GLY A 175 -4.67 0.05 -13.94
C GLY A 175 -5.16 -0.95 -12.88
N SER A 176 -6.33 -0.69 -12.28
CA SER A 176 -6.93 -1.55 -11.25
C SER A 176 -7.50 -2.87 -11.78
N ASP A 177 -7.61 -3.04 -13.12
CA ASP A 177 -8.04 -4.27 -13.79
C ASP A 177 -6.91 -4.86 -14.64
N PRO A 178 -5.98 -5.63 -14.03
CA PRO A 178 -4.85 -6.22 -14.74
C PRO A 178 -5.26 -7.35 -15.70
N ALA A 179 -6.50 -7.83 -15.65
CA ALA A 179 -6.99 -8.84 -16.60
C ALA A 179 -7.06 -8.32 -18.05
N ARG A 180 -7.08 -6.98 -18.23
CA ARG A 180 -7.11 -6.32 -19.55
C ARG A 180 -5.72 -6.08 -20.14
N LEU A 181 -4.66 -6.60 -19.53
CA LEU A 181 -3.28 -6.41 -19.96
C LEU A 181 -3.11 -6.80 -21.44
N SER A 182 -2.56 -5.88 -22.24
CA SER A 182 -2.48 -5.97 -23.70
C SER A 182 -1.06 -6.23 -24.22
N SER A 183 -0.01 -5.99 -23.43
CA SER A 183 1.36 -6.37 -23.80
C SER A 183 1.44 -7.88 -24.00
N THR A 184 2.13 -8.31 -25.07
CA THR A 184 2.28 -9.73 -25.45
C THR A 184 3.72 -10.19 -25.31
N ALA A 185 3.90 -11.48 -25.03
CA ALA A 185 5.18 -12.17 -25.07
C ALA A 185 5.00 -13.46 -25.89
N GLU A 186 5.28 -13.38 -27.17
CA GLU A 186 5.12 -14.50 -28.11
C GLU A 186 6.29 -15.47 -27.96
N PRO A 187 6.04 -16.78 -27.77
CA PRO A 187 7.10 -17.79 -27.74
C PRO A 187 7.87 -17.82 -29.05
N VAL A 188 9.19 -17.82 -28.95
CA VAL A 188 10.13 -17.99 -30.08
C VAL A 188 11.25 -18.95 -29.67
N GLU A 189 12.12 -19.34 -30.62
CA GLU A 189 13.24 -20.21 -30.30
C GLU A 189 14.15 -19.58 -29.22
N GLY A 190 14.36 -20.29 -28.12
CA GLY A 190 15.19 -19.88 -26.99
C GLY A 190 14.57 -18.84 -26.04
N GLY A 191 13.32 -18.40 -26.25
CA GLY A 191 12.71 -17.39 -25.37
C GLY A 191 11.39 -16.84 -25.85
N TYR A 192 11.22 -15.54 -25.68
CA TYR A 192 9.98 -14.83 -26.01
C TYR A 192 10.27 -13.51 -26.73
N LYS A 193 9.35 -13.10 -27.58
CA LYS A 193 9.33 -11.80 -28.25
C LYS A 193 8.28 -10.92 -27.58
N LEU A 194 8.74 -9.87 -26.88
CA LEU A 194 7.90 -8.99 -26.08
C LEU A 194 7.51 -7.74 -26.88
N ASN A 195 6.20 -7.43 -26.88
CA ASN A 195 5.61 -6.24 -27.50
C ASN A 195 4.61 -5.58 -26.55
N GLY A 196 4.61 -4.25 -26.47
CA GLY A 196 3.65 -3.51 -25.66
C GLY A 196 4.14 -2.14 -25.22
N VAL A 197 3.28 -1.43 -24.46
CA VAL A 197 3.63 -0.16 -23.80
C VAL A 197 3.25 -0.22 -22.35
N LYS A 198 4.21 0.14 -21.47
CA LYS A 198 4.00 0.27 -20.04
C LYS A 198 3.99 1.73 -19.62
N LEU A 199 3.10 2.05 -18.70
CA LEU A 199 2.84 3.41 -18.23
C LEU A 199 3.11 3.49 -16.72
N TRP A 200 3.59 4.67 -16.27
CA TRP A 200 3.84 4.99 -14.87
C TRP A 200 4.81 4.05 -14.16
N ALA A 201 5.82 3.55 -14.89
CA ALA A 201 6.86 2.74 -14.29
C ALA A 201 7.79 3.59 -13.41
N THR A 202 7.65 3.49 -12.10
CA THR A 202 8.56 4.15 -11.14
C THR A 202 9.97 3.61 -11.32
N ASN A 203 10.95 4.50 -11.33
CA ASN A 203 12.36 4.27 -11.66
C ASN A 203 12.63 3.93 -13.14
N GLY A 204 11.62 3.90 -14.01
CA GLY A 204 11.74 3.35 -15.35
C GLY A 204 12.72 4.08 -16.26
N THR A 205 12.96 5.40 -16.09
CA THR A 205 13.98 6.12 -16.88
C THR A 205 15.41 5.82 -16.41
N LEU A 206 15.58 5.35 -15.16
CA LEU A 206 16.86 5.12 -14.51
C LEU A 206 17.22 3.63 -14.43
N ALA A 207 16.21 2.75 -14.46
CA ALA A 207 16.39 1.32 -14.24
C ALA A 207 17.23 0.66 -15.34
N THR A 208 18.12 -0.25 -14.91
CA THR A 208 18.87 -1.16 -15.79
C THR A 208 18.16 -2.51 -15.93
N LEU A 209 17.35 -2.88 -14.93
CA LEU A 209 16.60 -4.13 -14.89
C LEU A 209 15.11 -3.86 -14.69
N LEU A 210 14.27 -4.53 -15.48
CA LEU A 210 12.83 -4.37 -15.48
C LEU A 210 12.14 -5.71 -15.14
N VAL A 211 11.15 -5.70 -14.24
CA VAL A 211 10.18 -6.78 -14.16
C VAL A 211 8.99 -6.42 -15.01
N VAL A 212 8.73 -7.18 -16.05
CA VAL A 212 7.68 -6.90 -17.03
C VAL A 212 6.63 -8.00 -17.02
N MET A 213 5.37 -7.60 -16.91
CA MET A 213 4.22 -8.49 -17.06
C MET A 213 3.68 -8.43 -18.48
N ALA A 214 3.58 -9.58 -19.15
CA ALA A 214 3.04 -9.68 -20.50
C ALA A 214 2.21 -10.95 -20.68
N GLN A 215 1.28 -10.92 -21.64
CA GLN A 215 0.39 -12.02 -21.98
C GLN A 215 1.11 -12.98 -22.93
N VAL A 216 1.36 -14.21 -22.50
CA VAL A 216 1.79 -15.30 -23.37
C VAL A 216 0.55 -15.90 -24.04
N PRO A 217 0.49 -16.04 -25.37
CA PRO A 217 -0.59 -16.74 -26.07
C PRO A 217 -0.60 -18.23 -25.71
N LYS A 218 -1.79 -18.80 -25.54
CA LYS A 218 -1.91 -20.25 -25.41
C LYS A 218 -1.66 -20.92 -26.75
N SER A 219 -0.67 -21.82 -26.82
CA SER A 219 -0.29 -22.57 -28.02
C SER A 219 0.27 -23.93 -27.65
N GLU A 220 0.66 -24.74 -28.64
CA GLU A 220 1.30 -26.03 -28.38
C GLU A 220 2.58 -25.84 -27.60
N GLY A 221 2.74 -26.57 -26.49
CA GLY A 221 3.87 -26.45 -25.57
C GLY A 221 3.78 -25.26 -24.60
N HIS A 222 2.84 -24.33 -24.75
CA HIS A 222 2.70 -23.13 -23.93
C HIS A 222 1.35 -23.04 -23.21
N ARG A 223 1.39 -22.87 -21.89
CA ARG A 223 0.16 -22.77 -21.06
C ARG A 223 -0.59 -21.47 -21.30
N GLY A 224 0.15 -20.42 -21.68
CA GLY A 224 -0.39 -19.07 -21.85
C GLY A 224 -0.68 -18.35 -20.53
N GLY A 225 -1.16 -17.12 -20.65
CA GLY A 225 -1.57 -16.26 -19.54
C GLY A 225 -0.53 -15.20 -19.16
N ILE A 226 -0.92 -14.31 -18.24
CA ILE A 226 -0.02 -13.24 -17.77
C ILE A 226 1.22 -13.84 -17.11
N THR A 227 2.38 -13.48 -17.63
CA THR A 227 3.69 -14.06 -17.27
C THR A 227 4.65 -12.95 -16.90
N ALA A 228 5.57 -13.21 -15.96
CA ALA A 228 6.54 -12.26 -15.47
C ALA A 228 7.93 -12.55 -16.03
N PHE A 229 8.64 -11.51 -16.45
CA PHE A 229 9.97 -11.61 -17.04
C PHE A 229 10.92 -10.60 -16.41
N VAL A 230 12.22 -10.97 -16.27
CA VAL A 230 13.29 -9.99 -16.08
C VAL A 230 13.80 -9.57 -17.46
N VAL A 231 13.75 -8.27 -17.73
CA VAL A 231 14.17 -7.68 -19.00
C VAL A 231 15.30 -6.69 -18.73
N GLU A 232 16.41 -6.78 -19.50
CA GLU A 232 17.45 -5.76 -19.50
C GLU A 232 16.87 -4.48 -20.14
N ALA A 233 17.04 -3.34 -19.47
CA ALA A 233 16.43 -2.10 -19.97
C ALA A 233 17.08 -1.61 -21.28
N ASP A 234 18.33 -2.00 -21.55
CA ASP A 234 19.06 -1.68 -22.77
C ASP A 234 18.90 -2.72 -23.88
N ALA A 235 18.06 -3.75 -23.69
CA ALA A 235 17.77 -4.75 -24.72
C ALA A 235 17.25 -4.07 -26.01
N PRO A 236 17.71 -4.53 -27.20
CA PRO A 236 17.21 -4.00 -28.47
C PRO A 236 15.68 -4.02 -28.53
N GLY A 237 15.07 -2.90 -28.92
CA GLY A 237 13.61 -2.75 -29.00
C GLY A 237 12.96 -2.19 -27.72
N VAL A 238 13.70 -1.99 -26.62
CA VAL A 238 13.23 -1.25 -25.45
C VAL A 238 13.50 0.24 -25.65
N THR A 239 12.46 1.07 -25.61
CA THR A 239 12.55 2.53 -25.70
C THR A 239 11.84 3.19 -24.52
N ILE A 240 12.54 4.06 -23.81
CA ILE A 240 11.98 4.93 -22.79
C ILE A 240 11.45 6.18 -23.50
N GLU A 241 10.15 6.22 -23.79
CA GLU A 241 9.55 7.27 -24.64
C GLU A 241 9.33 8.59 -23.91
N LYS A 242 9.14 8.55 -22.57
CA LYS A 242 8.80 9.75 -21.82
C LYS A 242 9.13 9.58 -20.35
N ARG A 243 9.59 10.66 -19.71
CA ARG A 243 9.58 10.86 -18.28
C ARG A 243 8.28 11.58 -17.89
N ASN A 244 7.47 10.95 -17.02
CA ASN A 244 6.21 11.55 -16.55
C ASN A 244 6.47 12.58 -15.45
N ALA A 245 5.72 13.69 -15.48
CA ALA A 245 5.71 14.71 -14.42
C ALA A 245 4.44 14.59 -13.57
N PHE A 246 4.57 14.76 -12.25
CA PHE A 246 3.50 14.53 -11.29
C PHE A 246 3.26 15.73 -10.38
N LEU A 247 2.14 15.68 -9.65
CA LEU A 247 1.76 16.64 -8.61
C LEU A 247 2.83 16.77 -7.51
N GLY A 248 3.31 15.63 -7.02
CA GLY A 248 4.34 15.48 -6.00
C GLY A 248 5.34 14.40 -6.40
N LEU A 249 6.28 14.09 -5.50
CA LEU A 249 7.41 13.18 -5.74
C LEU A 249 8.15 13.57 -7.04
N ARG A 250 8.41 14.86 -7.21
CA ARG A 250 8.89 15.42 -8.47
C ARG A 250 10.27 14.88 -8.88
N GLY A 251 11.09 14.48 -7.90
CA GLY A 251 12.38 13.87 -8.14
C GLY A 251 12.33 12.44 -8.71
N LEU A 252 11.16 11.78 -8.73
CA LEU A 252 11.06 10.40 -9.24
C LEU A 252 11.29 10.28 -10.73
N GLU A 253 12.02 9.26 -11.09
CA GLU A 253 12.29 8.84 -12.45
C GLU A 253 11.22 7.84 -12.92
N ASN A 254 10.11 8.36 -13.46
CA ASN A 254 8.95 7.57 -13.88
C ASN A 254 8.79 7.60 -15.40
N SER A 255 8.49 6.46 -16.02
CA SER A 255 8.53 6.33 -17.48
C SER A 255 7.23 5.89 -18.15
N VAL A 256 7.12 6.23 -19.44
CA VAL A 256 6.44 5.45 -20.47
C VAL A 256 7.50 4.61 -21.15
N THR A 257 7.32 3.28 -21.17
CA THR A 257 8.30 2.33 -21.75
C THR A 257 7.65 1.49 -22.83
N ARG A 258 8.20 1.56 -24.04
CA ARG A 258 7.76 0.75 -25.18
C ARG A 258 8.67 -0.44 -25.38
N PHE A 259 8.06 -1.56 -25.71
CA PHE A 259 8.69 -2.80 -26.14
C PHE A 259 8.26 -3.08 -27.58
N HIS A 260 9.22 -3.25 -28.48
CA HIS A 260 8.98 -3.64 -29.87
C HIS A 260 9.93 -4.75 -30.26
N ASP A 261 9.39 -5.93 -30.47
CA ASP A 261 10.14 -7.15 -30.82
C ASP A 261 11.32 -7.46 -29.90
N VAL A 262 11.17 -7.16 -28.60
CA VAL A 262 12.24 -7.37 -27.60
C VAL A 262 12.40 -8.85 -27.32
N PHE A 263 13.59 -9.39 -27.62
CA PHE A 263 13.90 -10.78 -27.27
C PHE A 263 14.19 -10.90 -25.76
N VAL A 264 13.48 -11.81 -25.10
CA VAL A 264 13.69 -12.14 -23.67
C VAL A 264 14.02 -13.63 -23.58
N PRO A 265 15.23 -14.00 -23.11
CA PRO A 265 15.64 -15.38 -22.95
C PRO A 265 14.71 -16.18 -22.04
N GLN A 266 14.55 -17.47 -22.31
CA GLN A 266 13.70 -18.39 -21.53
C GLN A 266 14.08 -18.39 -20.04
N GLU A 267 15.37 -18.33 -19.70
CA GLU A 267 15.87 -18.30 -18.33
C GLU A 267 15.54 -17.04 -17.55
N ASN A 268 15.08 -15.98 -18.24
CA ASN A 268 14.63 -14.74 -17.59
C ASN A 268 13.13 -14.74 -17.22
N LEU A 269 12.40 -15.83 -17.52
CA LEU A 269 11.02 -16.02 -17.06
C LEU A 269 11.02 -16.28 -15.55
N ILE A 270 10.25 -15.52 -14.78
CA ILE A 270 10.11 -15.68 -13.31
C ILE A 270 8.97 -16.67 -13.03
N GLY A 271 9.25 -17.72 -12.30
CA GLY A 271 8.27 -18.74 -11.95
C GLY A 271 7.87 -19.60 -13.16
N ARG A 272 6.59 -19.52 -13.58
CA ARG A 272 6.03 -20.30 -14.69
C ARG A 272 5.09 -19.42 -15.53
N GLU A 273 4.88 -19.81 -16.80
CA GLU A 273 3.85 -19.18 -17.63
C GLU A 273 2.49 -19.14 -16.94
N GLY A 274 1.80 -18.02 -17.08
CA GLY A 274 0.48 -17.78 -16.50
C GLY A 274 0.49 -17.45 -15.01
N GLN A 275 1.67 -17.38 -14.36
CA GLN A 275 1.78 -17.04 -12.95
C GLN A 275 2.12 -15.56 -12.70
N GLY A 276 2.30 -14.75 -13.73
CA GLY A 276 2.76 -13.38 -13.62
C GLY A 276 1.87 -12.51 -12.73
N LEU A 277 0.55 -12.62 -12.85
CA LEU A 277 -0.35 -11.85 -11.99
C LEU A 277 -0.29 -12.31 -10.53
N LYS A 278 -0.17 -13.61 -10.26
CA LYS A 278 0.05 -14.13 -8.91
C LYS A 278 1.36 -13.60 -8.33
N ILE A 279 2.43 -13.63 -9.11
CA ILE A 279 3.74 -13.09 -8.73
C ILE A 279 3.61 -11.60 -8.40
N ALA A 280 2.96 -10.81 -9.27
CA ALA A 280 2.74 -9.39 -9.06
C ALA A 280 1.97 -9.11 -7.76
N LEU A 281 0.83 -9.75 -7.54
CA LEU A 281 -0.02 -9.53 -6.36
C LEU A 281 0.67 -9.98 -5.07
N THR A 282 1.38 -11.13 -5.08
CA THR A 282 2.10 -11.62 -3.90
C THR A 282 3.29 -10.71 -3.57
N THR A 283 4.01 -10.22 -4.58
CA THR A 283 5.08 -9.23 -4.42
C THR A 283 4.55 -7.93 -3.80
N LEU A 284 3.43 -7.43 -4.33
CA LEU A 284 2.77 -6.25 -3.78
C LEU A 284 2.31 -6.43 -2.32
N ASN A 285 1.90 -7.64 -1.91
CA ASN A 285 1.52 -7.90 -0.52
C ASN A 285 2.68 -7.63 0.47
N THR A 286 3.89 -8.05 0.10
CA THR A 286 5.09 -7.80 0.90
C THR A 286 5.54 -6.34 0.79
N GLY A 287 5.37 -5.72 -0.38
CA GLY A 287 5.68 -4.31 -0.65
C GLY A 287 4.84 -3.32 0.14
N ARG A 288 3.64 -3.73 0.59
CA ARG A 288 2.70 -2.86 1.33
C ARG A 288 3.21 -2.33 2.66
N LEU A 289 4.31 -2.83 3.23
CA LEU A 289 4.89 -2.29 4.46
C LEU A 289 5.78 -1.06 4.20
N SER A 290 6.41 -0.96 3.04
CA SER A 290 7.31 0.14 2.71
C SER A 290 6.60 1.49 2.54
N LEU A 291 5.41 1.48 1.97
CA LEU A 291 4.61 2.68 1.75
C LEU A 291 4.10 3.30 3.09
N PRO A 292 3.57 2.53 4.06
CA PRO A 292 3.29 3.05 5.39
C PRO A 292 4.51 3.61 6.12
N ALA A 293 5.72 3.12 5.83
CA ALA A 293 6.94 3.69 6.41
C ALA A 293 7.18 5.14 5.93
N ALA A 294 6.95 5.41 4.64
CA ALA A 294 6.98 6.79 4.12
C ALA A 294 5.86 7.65 4.74
N CYS A 295 4.65 7.09 4.88
CA CYS A 295 3.52 7.76 5.55
C CYS A 295 3.84 8.08 7.02
N LEU A 296 4.49 7.16 7.73
CA LEU A 296 4.95 7.38 9.11
C LEU A 296 5.99 8.51 9.17
N GLY A 297 6.94 8.55 8.23
CA GLY A 297 7.92 9.62 8.11
C GLY A 297 7.25 10.99 8.00
N ALA A 298 6.24 11.11 7.15
CA ALA A 298 5.45 12.33 7.00
C ALA A 298 4.64 12.66 8.26
N GLY A 299 4.09 11.66 8.96
CA GLY A 299 3.41 11.86 10.25
C GLY A 299 4.35 12.41 11.32
N LYS A 300 5.54 11.84 11.45
CA LYS A 300 6.59 12.33 12.39
C LYS A 300 7.05 13.73 12.03
N PHE A 301 7.23 14.03 10.74
CA PHE A 301 7.54 15.37 10.27
C PHE A 301 6.43 16.36 10.62
N SER A 302 5.18 16.02 10.31
CA SER A 302 4.00 16.84 10.61
C SER A 302 3.90 17.14 12.11
N LEU A 303 4.15 16.14 12.97
CA LEU A 303 4.17 16.31 14.43
C LEU A 303 5.27 17.26 14.87
N SER A 304 6.49 17.10 14.36
CA SER A 304 7.63 17.97 14.70
C SER A 304 7.35 19.42 14.33
N VAL A 305 6.83 19.66 13.11
CA VAL A 305 6.47 20.99 12.62
C VAL A 305 5.32 21.59 13.45
N ALA A 306 4.23 20.84 13.66
CA ALA A 306 3.08 21.30 14.43
C ALA A 306 3.48 21.70 15.85
N ARG A 307 4.29 20.87 16.54
CA ARG A 307 4.78 21.13 17.89
C ARG A 307 5.61 22.41 17.96
N GLN A 308 6.64 22.55 17.13
CA GLN A 308 7.58 23.68 17.18
C GLN A 308 6.93 24.98 16.73
N TRP A 309 6.19 24.95 15.62
CA TRP A 309 5.48 26.10 15.09
C TRP A 309 4.44 26.64 16.07
N SER A 310 3.59 25.74 16.58
CA SER A 310 2.46 26.15 17.42
C SER A 310 2.90 26.67 18.81
N ALA A 311 4.08 26.27 19.27
CA ALA A 311 4.69 26.82 20.49
C ALA A 311 5.27 28.22 20.25
N ALA A 312 5.87 28.45 19.08
CA ALA A 312 6.54 29.70 18.75
C ALA A 312 5.61 30.81 18.25
N ARG A 313 4.52 30.44 17.56
CA ARG A 313 3.58 31.39 16.95
C ARG A 313 2.60 31.96 17.98
N ILE A 314 2.65 33.25 18.23
CA ILE A 314 1.72 33.96 19.13
C ILE A 314 0.61 34.59 18.29
N GLN A 315 -0.64 34.31 18.61
CA GLN A 315 -1.83 35.00 18.08
C GLN A 315 -2.84 35.15 19.22
N TRP A 316 -3.60 36.23 19.21
CA TRP A 316 -4.57 36.54 20.28
C TRP A 316 -3.92 36.50 21.69
N GLY A 317 -2.64 36.93 21.80
CA GLY A 317 -1.90 37.00 23.04
C GLY A 317 -1.37 35.67 23.60
N LEU A 318 -1.60 34.53 22.89
CA LEU A 318 -1.17 33.20 23.34
C LEU A 318 -0.47 32.44 22.20
N PRO A 319 0.42 31.47 22.51
CA PRO A 319 0.86 30.47 21.57
C PRO A 319 -0.36 29.79 20.91
N VAL A 320 -0.32 29.62 19.58
CA VAL A 320 -1.47 29.03 18.88
C VAL A 320 -1.81 27.62 19.34
N ALA A 321 -0.84 26.89 19.90
CA ALA A 321 -1.04 25.60 20.56
C ALA A 321 -2.05 25.63 21.73
N ARG A 322 -2.28 26.81 22.34
CA ARG A 322 -3.20 26.97 23.48
C ARG A 322 -4.64 27.25 23.06
N HIS A 323 -4.89 27.48 21.78
CA HIS A 323 -6.26 27.57 21.27
C HIS A 323 -6.80 26.17 21.01
N GLU A 324 -7.96 25.81 21.57
CA GLU A 324 -8.56 24.47 21.50
C GLU A 324 -8.63 23.94 20.07
N ALA A 325 -9.03 24.77 19.11
CA ALA A 325 -9.14 24.41 17.69
C ALA A 325 -7.80 23.97 17.06
N VAL A 326 -6.66 24.46 17.57
CA VAL A 326 -5.32 24.06 17.13
C VAL A 326 -4.81 22.89 17.98
N ALA A 327 -5.06 22.92 19.30
CA ALA A 327 -4.64 21.86 20.21
C ALA A 327 -5.18 20.50 19.82
N THR A 328 -6.45 20.42 19.41
CA THR A 328 -7.09 19.17 18.94
C THR A 328 -6.42 18.60 17.69
N LYS A 329 -5.97 19.45 16.76
CA LYS A 329 -5.22 19.04 15.55
C LYS A 329 -3.84 18.48 15.92
N ILE A 330 -3.12 19.13 16.81
CA ILE A 330 -1.81 18.64 17.30
C ILE A 330 -1.96 17.30 17.99
N ALA A 331 -2.98 17.16 18.84
CA ALA A 331 -3.30 15.92 19.55
C ALA A 331 -3.66 14.78 18.57
N PHE A 332 -4.41 15.08 17.50
CA PHE A 332 -4.72 14.15 16.44
C PHE A 332 -3.45 13.64 15.72
N ILE A 333 -2.55 14.58 15.32
CA ILE A 333 -1.30 14.21 14.65
C ILE A 333 -0.44 13.33 15.55
N ALA A 334 -0.28 13.69 16.83
CA ALA A 334 0.54 12.94 17.78
C ALA A 334 0.01 11.52 18.02
N ALA A 335 -1.29 11.41 18.35
CA ALA A 335 -1.93 10.13 18.62
C ALA A 335 -1.94 9.22 17.38
N THR A 336 -2.23 9.77 16.21
CA THR A 336 -2.29 9.01 14.95
C THR A 336 -0.90 8.54 14.52
N THR A 337 0.15 9.36 14.70
CA THR A 337 1.53 8.95 14.45
C THR A 337 1.93 7.77 15.34
N TYR A 338 1.59 7.81 16.64
CA TYR A 338 1.84 6.69 17.55
C TYR A 338 1.10 5.42 17.12
N GLY A 339 -0.19 5.54 16.77
CA GLY A 339 -1.00 4.42 16.31
C GLY A 339 -0.46 3.79 15.02
N LEU A 340 -0.09 4.61 14.03
CA LEU A 340 0.48 4.16 12.77
C LEU A 340 1.84 3.47 12.96
N GLU A 341 2.73 4.04 13.79
CA GLU A 341 4.02 3.42 14.11
C GLU A 341 3.82 2.07 14.79
N SER A 342 2.89 1.98 15.75
CA SER A 342 2.59 0.72 16.43
C SER A 342 2.07 -0.35 15.48
N MET A 343 1.20 0.00 14.52
CA MET A 343 0.71 -0.93 13.49
C MET A 343 1.85 -1.41 12.58
N LEU A 344 2.68 -0.48 12.10
CA LEU A 344 3.76 -0.79 11.17
C LEU A 344 4.82 -1.67 11.81
N ASP A 345 5.29 -1.30 13.01
CA ASP A 345 6.30 -2.07 13.75
C ASP A 345 5.80 -3.48 14.04
N LEU A 346 4.54 -3.62 14.49
CA LEU A 346 3.94 -4.94 14.71
C LEU A 346 3.92 -5.77 13.44
N CYS A 347 3.46 -5.22 12.32
CA CYS A 347 3.41 -5.95 11.05
C CYS A 347 4.81 -6.34 10.55
N CYS A 348 5.79 -5.45 10.68
CA CYS A 348 7.17 -5.74 10.29
C CYS A 348 7.74 -6.90 11.12
N MET A 349 7.58 -6.86 12.44
CA MET A 349 8.09 -7.91 13.33
C MET A 349 7.36 -9.26 13.12
N LEU A 350 6.05 -9.25 12.88
CA LEU A 350 5.30 -10.47 12.54
C LEU A 350 5.74 -11.05 11.19
N ALA A 351 6.10 -10.20 10.23
CA ALA A 351 6.66 -10.64 8.95
C ALA A 351 8.08 -11.22 9.10
N ASP A 352 8.90 -10.64 9.98
CA ASP A 352 10.26 -11.09 10.23
C ASP A 352 10.28 -12.43 10.99
N ASP A 353 9.37 -12.62 11.95
CA ASP A 353 9.17 -13.89 12.68
C ASP A 353 8.59 -15.01 11.81
N ASP A 354 7.96 -14.68 10.72
CA ASP A 354 7.27 -15.60 9.80
C ASP A 354 6.24 -16.56 10.48
N ARG A 355 5.73 -16.18 11.66
CA ARG A 355 4.73 -16.98 12.41
C ARG A 355 3.31 -16.78 11.89
N ASN A 356 3.00 -15.62 11.38
CA ASN A 356 1.67 -15.19 10.97
C ASN A 356 1.60 -14.96 9.46
N ASP A 357 0.41 -15.16 8.90
CA ASP A 357 0.07 -14.64 7.57
C ASP A 357 -0.42 -13.20 7.74
N ILE A 358 0.38 -12.24 7.30
CA ILE A 358 0.13 -10.81 7.53
C ILE A 358 -0.55 -10.10 6.36
N ARG A 359 -1.10 -10.84 5.38
CA ARG A 359 -1.67 -10.21 4.17
C ARG A 359 -2.80 -9.22 4.46
N ILE A 360 -3.65 -9.49 5.47
CA ILE A 360 -4.68 -8.56 5.91
C ILE A 360 -4.06 -7.41 6.69
N GLU A 361 -3.18 -7.69 7.64
CA GLU A 361 -2.53 -6.69 8.48
C GLU A 361 -1.73 -5.69 7.65
N ALA A 362 -0.92 -6.15 6.71
CA ALA A 362 -0.16 -5.29 5.81
C ALA A 362 -1.08 -4.41 4.94
N ALA A 363 -2.19 -4.98 4.46
CA ALA A 363 -3.18 -4.23 3.70
C ALA A 363 -3.90 -3.17 4.56
N LEU A 364 -4.23 -3.50 5.82
CA LEU A 364 -4.83 -2.56 6.78
C LEU A 364 -3.86 -1.42 7.12
N VAL A 365 -2.57 -1.72 7.34
CA VAL A 365 -1.56 -0.67 7.62
C VAL A 365 -1.37 0.24 6.42
N LYS A 366 -1.35 -0.32 5.18
CA LYS A 366 -1.26 0.49 3.95
C LYS A 366 -2.46 1.42 3.82
N LEU A 367 -3.67 0.90 3.97
CA LEU A 367 -4.91 1.68 3.88
C LEU A 367 -4.94 2.77 4.95
N PHE A 368 -4.81 2.40 6.21
CA PHE A 368 -4.83 3.31 7.35
C PHE A 368 -3.72 4.37 7.24
N GLY A 369 -2.48 3.93 6.96
CA GLY A 369 -1.32 4.82 6.88
C GLY A 369 -1.47 5.88 5.79
N SER A 370 -1.91 5.49 4.58
CA SER A 370 -2.08 6.44 3.48
C SER A 370 -3.21 7.46 3.72
N GLU A 371 -4.34 7.04 4.30
CA GLU A 371 -5.46 7.93 4.62
C GLU A 371 -5.09 8.88 5.78
N MET A 372 -4.53 8.35 6.86
CA MET A 372 -4.19 9.16 8.02
C MET A 372 -3.02 10.11 7.77
N ALA A 373 -2.00 9.70 7.00
CA ALA A 373 -0.88 10.58 6.66
C ALA A 373 -1.34 11.79 5.84
N TRP A 374 -2.27 11.58 4.91
CA TRP A 374 -2.89 12.68 4.17
C TRP A 374 -3.58 13.67 5.12
N LEU A 375 -4.40 13.18 6.05
CA LEU A 375 -5.09 14.02 7.03
C LEU A 375 -4.11 14.75 7.97
N MET A 376 -3.05 14.06 8.43
CA MET A 376 -2.02 14.69 9.28
C MET A 376 -1.28 15.81 8.56
N ALA A 377 -0.96 15.63 7.27
CA ALA A 377 -0.29 16.66 6.47
C ALA A 377 -1.22 17.85 6.19
N ASP A 378 -2.49 17.59 5.89
CA ASP A 378 -3.50 18.64 5.69
C ASP A 378 -3.67 19.49 6.96
N GLU A 379 -3.76 18.84 8.12
CA GLU A 379 -3.81 19.54 9.41
C GLU A 379 -2.52 20.31 9.74
N MET A 380 -1.35 19.81 9.35
CA MET A 380 -0.09 20.55 9.47
C MET A 380 -0.10 21.83 8.63
N VAL A 381 -0.57 21.75 7.38
CA VAL A 381 -0.73 22.93 6.50
C VAL A 381 -1.72 23.90 7.13
N GLN A 382 -2.86 23.41 7.60
CA GLN A 382 -3.90 24.22 8.23
C GLN A 382 -3.40 24.93 9.51
N ILE A 383 -2.66 24.25 10.39
CA ILE A 383 -2.06 24.81 11.60
C ILE A 383 -1.09 25.96 11.25
N ARG A 384 -0.33 25.81 10.16
CA ARG A 384 0.64 26.84 9.73
C ARG A 384 -0.02 28.02 9.01
N GLY A 385 -1.27 27.88 8.54
CA GLY A 385 -1.97 28.91 7.77
C GLY A 385 -1.24 29.26 6.48
N GLY A 386 -1.12 30.52 6.10
CA GLY A 386 -0.45 30.96 4.88
C GLY A 386 0.96 30.40 4.70
N ARG A 387 1.71 30.24 5.80
CA ARG A 387 3.06 29.61 5.77
C ARG A 387 3.04 28.10 5.53
N GLY A 388 1.91 27.45 5.70
CA GLY A 388 1.72 26.04 5.32
C GLY A 388 1.45 25.87 3.83
N TYR A 389 0.89 26.90 3.21
CA TYR A 389 0.55 26.94 1.79
C TYR A 389 1.70 27.46 0.91
N GLU A 390 2.63 28.19 1.50
CA GLU A 390 3.79 28.77 0.84
C GLU A 390 4.93 27.77 0.70
N SER A 391 5.64 27.81 -0.43
CA SER A 391 6.79 26.93 -0.69
C SER A 391 7.96 27.22 0.24
N ALA A 392 8.77 26.20 0.51
CA ALA A 392 9.97 26.29 1.35
C ALA A 392 10.95 27.34 0.81
N ALA A 393 11.19 27.38 -0.50
CA ALA A 393 12.05 28.37 -1.15
C ALA A 393 11.59 29.81 -0.92
N SER A 394 10.28 30.07 -1.02
CA SER A 394 9.71 31.39 -0.77
C SER A 394 9.86 31.80 0.69
N LEU A 395 9.69 30.89 1.64
CA LEU A 395 9.92 31.14 3.06
C LEU A 395 11.38 31.49 3.33
N ALA A 396 12.31 30.70 2.78
CA ALA A 396 13.75 30.93 2.90
C ALA A 396 14.19 32.29 2.35
N ALA A 397 13.64 32.72 1.21
CA ALA A 397 13.97 33.99 0.56
C ALA A 397 13.72 35.23 1.43
N ARG A 398 12.88 35.14 2.48
CA ARG A 398 12.68 36.21 3.46
C ARG A 398 13.22 35.88 4.87
N GLY A 399 14.11 34.88 4.98
CA GLY A 399 14.80 34.52 6.23
C GLY A 399 13.96 33.68 7.20
N GLU A 400 12.85 33.06 6.77
CA GLU A 400 12.08 32.12 7.57
C GLU A 400 12.58 30.68 7.38
N LYS A 401 12.24 29.78 8.31
CA LYS A 401 12.57 28.35 8.17
C LYS A 401 11.90 27.76 6.94
N ALA A 402 12.68 27.16 6.05
CA ALA A 402 12.26 26.51 4.82
C ALA A 402 11.52 25.18 5.12
N ILE A 403 10.29 25.23 5.61
CA ILE A 403 9.50 24.05 5.94
C ILE A 403 8.61 23.68 4.75
N PRO A 404 8.83 22.53 4.07
CA PRO A 404 8.12 22.12 2.86
C PRO A 404 6.75 21.50 3.17
N ALA A 405 5.88 22.21 3.90
CA ALA A 405 4.59 21.68 4.34
C ALA A 405 3.65 21.38 3.18
N GLU A 406 3.56 22.30 2.20
CA GLU A 406 2.75 22.11 1.00
C GLU A 406 3.28 20.98 0.11
N GLN A 407 4.60 20.85 0.01
CA GLN A 407 5.24 19.76 -0.73
C GLN A 407 4.88 18.40 -0.13
N ILE A 408 5.01 18.22 1.19
CA ILE A 408 4.66 16.98 1.89
C ILE A 408 3.19 16.59 1.61
N LEU A 409 2.28 17.55 1.60
CA LEU A 409 0.88 17.31 1.25
C LEU A 409 0.74 16.80 -0.20
N ARG A 410 1.42 17.42 -1.17
CA ARG A 410 1.42 16.98 -2.57
C ARG A 410 2.03 15.58 -2.72
N ASP A 411 3.15 15.33 -2.08
CA ASP A 411 3.87 14.06 -2.15
C ASP A 411 3.06 12.89 -1.56
N LEU A 412 2.28 13.14 -0.51
CA LEU A 412 1.44 12.12 0.10
C LEU A 412 0.22 11.73 -0.73
N ARG A 413 -0.24 12.59 -1.65
CA ARG A 413 -1.51 12.36 -2.37
C ARG A 413 -1.51 11.03 -3.15
N ILE A 414 -0.38 10.66 -3.72
CA ILE A 414 -0.25 9.43 -4.54
C ILE A 414 -0.45 8.15 -3.72
N ASN A 415 -0.14 8.17 -2.41
CA ASN A 415 -0.21 6.98 -1.56
C ASN A 415 -1.62 6.37 -1.44
N ARG A 416 -2.66 7.18 -1.72
CA ARG A 416 -4.06 6.75 -1.79
C ARG A 416 -4.47 6.20 -3.16
N ILE A 417 -3.57 6.26 -4.16
CA ILE A 417 -3.84 5.90 -5.55
C ILE A 417 -3.05 4.67 -5.98
N PHE A 418 -1.72 4.68 -5.82
CA PHE A 418 -0.86 3.62 -6.33
C PHE A 418 -0.77 2.42 -5.37
N GLU A 419 -0.22 1.29 -5.84
CA GLU A 419 -0.10 0.01 -5.09
C GLU A 419 -1.44 -0.45 -4.48
N GLY A 420 -2.53 -0.25 -5.21
CA GLY A 420 -3.90 -0.44 -4.77
C GLY A 420 -4.51 0.84 -4.22
N SER A 421 -5.43 1.45 -4.98
CA SER A 421 -6.17 2.63 -4.49
C SER A 421 -6.96 2.29 -3.23
N THR A 422 -7.36 3.32 -2.48
CA THR A 422 -8.21 3.17 -1.28
C THR A 422 -9.39 2.24 -1.52
N GLU A 423 -10.09 2.42 -2.66
CA GLU A 423 -11.26 1.61 -3.04
C GLU A 423 -10.88 0.15 -3.32
N ILE A 424 -9.77 -0.08 -4.02
CA ILE A 424 -9.27 -1.44 -4.30
C ILE A 424 -8.80 -2.13 -3.01
N MET A 425 -8.15 -1.38 -2.10
CA MET A 425 -7.75 -1.91 -0.79
C MET A 425 -8.97 -2.32 0.05
N HIS A 426 -10.04 -1.52 0.03
CA HIS A 426 -11.29 -1.88 0.70
C HIS A 426 -11.85 -3.20 0.16
N LEU A 427 -11.91 -3.37 -1.17
CA LEU A 427 -12.45 -4.60 -1.79
C LEU A 427 -11.57 -5.81 -1.50
N LEU A 428 -10.24 -5.66 -1.58
CA LEU A 428 -9.29 -6.74 -1.30
C LEU A 428 -9.41 -7.21 0.15
N ILE A 429 -9.35 -6.28 1.11
CA ILE A 429 -9.44 -6.62 2.54
C ILE A 429 -10.80 -7.22 2.87
N ALA A 430 -11.89 -6.65 2.34
CA ALA A 430 -13.24 -7.20 2.54
C ALA A 430 -13.35 -8.62 2.00
N ARG A 431 -12.75 -8.92 0.82
CA ARG A 431 -12.73 -10.27 0.23
C ARG A 431 -11.98 -11.26 1.14
N GLU A 432 -10.82 -10.87 1.67
CA GLU A 432 -10.06 -11.70 2.60
C GLU A 432 -10.80 -11.87 3.95
N ALA A 433 -11.45 -10.83 4.45
CA ALA A 433 -12.21 -10.84 5.70
C ALA A 433 -13.38 -11.84 5.68
N VAL A 434 -14.05 -12.00 4.53
CA VAL A 434 -15.18 -12.94 4.39
C VAL A 434 -14.75 -14.33 3.91
N ASP A 435 -13.46 -14.58 3.69
CA ASP A 435 -12.95 -15.83 3.11
C ASP A 435 -13.36 -17.06 3.90
N ALA A 436 -13.34 -17.00 5.24
CA ALA A 436 -13.79 -18.09 6.10
C ALA A 436 -15.27 -18.46 5.90
N HIS A 437 -16.11 -17.48 5.59
CA HIS A 437 -17.52 -17.70 5.29
C HIS A 437 -17.72 -18.28 3.89
N LEU A 438 -16.99 -17.76 2.91
CA LEU A 438 -17.05 -18.23 1.53
C LEU A 438 -16.52 -19.66 1.38
N SER A 439 -15.52 -20.04 2.17
CA SER A 439 -14.97 -21.42 2.17
C SER A 439 -16.01 -22.46 2.60
N VAL A 440 -16.96 -22.12 3.45
CA VAL A 440 -18.02 -23.03 3.93
C VAL A 440 -19.33 -22.86 3.18
N ALA A 441 -19.69 -21.65 2.74
CA ALA A 441 -21.00 -21.32 2.18
C ALA A 441 -20.96 -20.92 0.69
N GLY A 442 -19.79 -20.78 0.06
CA GLY A 442 -19.64 -20.28 -1.31
C GLY A 442 -20.45 -21.09 -2.34
N ASP A 443 -20.39 -22.42 -2.27
CA ASP A 443 -21.16 -23.30 -3.16
C ASP A 443 -22.70 -23.11 -3.05
N ILE A 444 -23.20 -22.58 -1.91
CA ILE A 444 -24.64 -22.34 -1.74
C ILE A 444 -25.12 -21.22 -2.65
N ILE A 445 -24.30 -20.18 -2.76
CA ILE A 445 -24.61 -18.97 -3.55
C ILE A 445 -24.12 -19.06 -5.00
N ASP A 446 -23.30 -20.05 -5.34
CA ASP A 446 -22.82 -20.29 -6.70
C ASP A 446 -23.96 -20.85 -7.58
N PRO A 447 -24.41 -20.11 -8.62
CA PRO A 447 -25.47 -20.59 -9.53
C PRO A 447 -25.08 -21.87 -10.28
N GLU A 448 -23.77 -22.08 -10.56
CA GLU A 448 -23.22 -23.17 -11.35
C GLU A 448 -22.95 -24.44 -10.50
N ALA A 449 -23.06 -24.35 -9.18
CA ALA A 449 -22.84 -25.48 -8.30
C ALA A 449 -23.96 -26.53 -8.39
N SER A 450 -23.58 -27.80 -8.50
CA SER A 450 -24.53 -28.93 -8.52
C SER A 450 -25.32 -29.05 -7.20
N ARG A 451 -26.51 -29.61 -7.24
CA ARG A 451 -27.35 -29.83 -6.05
C ARG A 451 -26.60 -30.57 -4.94
N GLY A 452 -25.77 -31.57 -5.28
CA GLY A 452 -24.96 -32.32 -4.32
C GLY A 452 -23.86 -31.46 -3.68
N ARG A 453 -23.21 -30.53 -4.43
CA ARG A 453 -22.26 -29.55 -3.89
C ARG A 453 -22.98 -28.59 -2.94
N LYS A 454 -24.14 -28.05 -3.32
CA LYS A 454 -24.95 -27.15 -2.48
C LYS A 454 -25.39 -27.81 -1.16
N ALA A 455 -25.84 -29.07 -1.20
CA ALA A 455 -26.23 -29.81 0.00
C ALA A 455 -25.04 -30.03 0.96
N ARG A 456 -23.88 -30.41 0.44
CA ARG A 456 -22.65 -30.57 1.25
C ARG A 456 -22.19 -29.24 1.85
N ALA A 457 -22.24 -28.17 1.08
CA ALA A 457 -21.93 -26.82 1.57
C ALA A 457 -22.94 -26.37 2.65
N GLY A 458 -24.23 -26.68 2.48
CA GLY A 458 -25.25 -26.41 3.50
C GLY A 458 -24.95 -27.09 4.83
N ALA A 459 -24.54 -28.37 4.82
CA ALA A 459 -24.15 -29.10 6.02
C ALA A 459 -22.90 -28.50 6.69
N ARG A 460 -21.86 -28.17 5.89
CA ARG A 460 -20.63 -27.53 6.38
C ARG A 460 -20.93 -26.15 6.99
N ALA A 461 -21.70 -25.32 6.28
CA ALA A 461 -22.08 -24.00 6.74
C ALA A 461 -22.93 -24.09 8.02
N GLY A 462 -23.90 -25.01 8.10
CA GLY A 462 -24.69 -25.27 9.32
C GLY A 462 -23.82 -25.61 10.51
N ALA A 463 -22.89 -26.54 10.36
CA ALA A 463 -21.94 -26.92 11.43
C ALA A 463 -21.01 -25.76 11.84
N PHE A 464 -20.52 -24.98 10.88
CA PHE A 464 -19.70 -23.80 11.15
C PHE A 464 -20.47 -22.73 11.92
N TYR A 465 -21.64 -22.32 11.42
CA TYR A 465 -22.42 -21.26 12.05
C TYR A 465 -23.02 -21.66 13.39
N ALA A 466 -23.40 -22.92 13.58
CA ALA A 466 -23.85 -23.42 14.89
C ALA A 466 -22.78 -23.28 15.98
N ARG A 467 -21.50 -23.40 15.63
CA ARG A 467 -20.39 -23.23 16.57
C ARG A 467 -19.95 -21.77 16.70
N TRP A 468 -19.98 -21.02 15.59
CA TRP A 468 -19.43 -19.65 15.52
C TRP A 468 -20.40 -18.59 16.06
N LEU A 469 -21.70 -18.62 15.70
CA LEU A 469 -22.67 -17.60 16.12
C LEU A 469 -22.76 -17.43 17.64
N PRO A 470 -22.80 -18.51 18.48
CA PRO A 470 -22.81 -18.35 19.93
C PRO A 470 -21.60 -17.59 20.47
N THR A 471 -20.42 -17.70 19.81
CA THR A 471 -19.20 -17.00 20.24
C THR A 471 -19.30 -15.48 20.08
N LEU A 472 -20.25 -15.00 19.28
CA LEU A 472 -20.47 -13.56 19.07
C LEU A 472 -21.37 -12.92 20.15
N ALA A 473 -22.07 -13.71 20.95
CA ALA A 473 -23.00 -13.22 21.97
C ALA A 473 -22.27 -12.76 23.24
N LEU A 474 -21.36 -13.59 23.76
CA LEU A 474 -20.68 -13.36 25.05
C LEU A 474 -19.14 -13.50 24.89
N GLY A 475 -18.39 -12.77 25.71
CA GLY A 475 -16.95 -12.89 25.79
C GLY A 475 -16.31 -12.04 26.88
N ARG A 476 -14.98 -12.13 26.97
CA ARG A 476 -14.17 -11.46 27.98
C ARG A 476 -14.39 -9.94 28.03
N GLY A 477 -14.64 -9.30 26.88
CA GLY A 477 -14.85 -7.86 26.80
C GLY A 477 -16.09 -7.33 27.52
N GLN A 478 -17.06 -8.22 27.92
CA GLN A 478 -18.20 -7.85 28.73
C GLN A 478 -17.93 -7.96 30.24
N VAL A 479 -16.82 -8.58 30.65
CA VAL A 479 -16.44 -8.73 32.06
C VAL A 479 -15.56 -7.54 32.47
N PRO A 480 -15.94 -6.73 33.48
CA PRO A 480 -15.23 -5.51 33.85
C PRO A 480 -13.74 -5.71 34.19
N GLY A 481 -13.36 -6.80 34.83
CA GLY A 481 -11.99 -7.15 35.21
C GLY A 481 -11.12 -7.73 34.09
N SER A 482 -11.69 -8.01 32.93
CA SER A 482 -10.91 -8.60 31.82
C SER A 482 -9.87 -7.62 31.27
N TYR A 483 -8.75 -8.19 30.78
CA TYR A 483 -7.62 -7.42 30.22
C TYR A 483 -6.92 -6.54 31.27
N ALA A 484 -6.97 -6.91 32.57
CA ALA A 484 -6.33 -6.17 33.66
C ALA A 484 -4.81 -6.00 33.41
N GLU A 485 -4.20 -6.90 32.70
CA GLU A 485 -2.80 -6.86 32.26
C GLU A 485 -2.42 -5.62 31.41
N PHE A 486 -3.41 -4.94 30.83
CA PHE A 486 -3.25 -3.69 30.10
C PHE A 486 -3.42 -2.42 30.96
N GLY A 487 -3.62 -2.56 32.28
CA GLY A 487 -3.77 -1.44 33.22
C GLY A 487 -4.90 -0.48 32.79
N SER A 488 -4.60 0.80 32.66
CA SER A 488 -5.57 1.83 32.25
C SER A 488 -6.11 1.64 30.83
N LEU A 489 -5.39 0.92 29.97
CA LEU A 489 -5.79 0.62 28.59
C LEU A 489 -6.76 -0.58 28.49
N ALA A 490 -6.99 -1.32 29.57
CA ALA A 490 -7.88 -2.48 29.60
C ALA A 490 -9.29 -2.18 29.04
N ARG A 491 -9.80 -0.96 29.28
CA ARG A 491 -11.10 -0.50 28.75
C ARG A 491 -11.15 -0.49 27.23
N HIS A 492 -10.01 -0.18 26.55
CA HIS A 492 -9.90 -0.17 25.10
C HIS A 492 -9.85 -1.59 24.55
N MET A 493 -9.13 -2.50 25.19
CA MET A 493 -9.10 -3.91 24.79
C MET A 493 -10.48 -4.57 24.93
N ARG A 494 -11.22 -4.27 26.01
CA ARG A 494 -12.61 -4.69 26.15
C ARG A 494 -13.51 -4.13 25.03
N TYR A 495 -13.28 -2.88 24.64
CA TYR A 495 -14.01 -2.29 23.50
C TYR A 495 -13.66 -2.99 22.19
N VAL A 496 -12.37 -3.20 21.89
CA VAL A 496 -11.91 -3.89 20.66
C VAL A 496 -12.58 -5.26 20.54
N GLU A 497 -12.61 -6.05 21.60
CA GLU A 497 -13.25 -7.37 21.57
C GLU A 497 -14.77 -7.29 21.28
N ARG A 498 -15.48 -6.41 21.96
CA ARG A 498 -16.92 -6.23 21.71
C ARG A 498 -17.20 -5.71 20.30
N ALA A 499 -16.41 -4.75 19.85
CA ALA A 499 -16.54 -4.15 18.52
C ALA A 499 -16.20 -5.16 17.41
N SER A 500 -15.19 -6.00 17.60
CA SER A 500 -14.85 -7.11 16.68
C SER A 500 -16.04 -8.07 16.52
N ARG A 501 -16.71 -8.46 17.61
CA ARG A 501 -17.91 -9.29 17.53
C ARG A 501 -19.08 -8.59 16.85
N LYS A 502 -19.27 -7.29 17.14
CA LYS A 502 -20.27 -6.48 16.44
C LYS A 502 -19.97 -6.45 14.95
N LEU A 503 -18.72 -6.20 14.56
CA LEU A 503 -18.28 -6.20 13.17
C LEU A 503 -18.59 -7.53 12.48
N ALA A 504 -18.25 -8.65 13.11
CA ALA A 504 -18.53 -9.99 12.60
C ALA A 504 -20.04 -10.24 12.41
N ARG A 505 -20.89 -9.81 13.36
CA ARG A 505 -22.36 -9.91 13.23
C ARG A 505 -22.90 -9.06 12.09
N GLU A 506 -22.46 -7.80 11.97
CA GLU A 506 -22.92 -6.91 10.91
C GLU A 506 -22.52 -7.44 9.52
N THR A 507 -21.29 -8.00 9.41
CA THR A 507 -20.83 -8.67 8.19
C THR A 507 -21.71 -9.89 7.85
N PHE A 508 -22.01 -10.72 8.85
CA PHE A 508 -22.88 -11.89 8.67
C PHE A 508 -24.29 -11.49 8.23
N TYR A 509 -24.89 -10.46 8.85
CA TYR A 509 -26.22 -9.97 8.46
C TYR A 509 -26.22 -9.43 7.03
N ALA A 510 -25.17 -8.72 6.63
CA ALA A 510 -25.01 -8.23 5.27
C ALA A 510 -24.89 -9.38 4.25
N MET A 511 -24.12 -10.42 4.57
CA MET A 511 -24.00 -11.63 3.75
C MET A 511 -25.33 -12.34 3.60
N ALA A 512 -26.08 -12.52 4.69
CA ALA A 512 -27.40 -13.13 4.66
C ALA A 512 -28.42 -12.32 3.85
N ARG A 513 -28.38 -10.97 3.99
CA ARG A 513 -29.31 -10.05 3.32
C ARG A 513 -29.04 -9.93 1.82
N TRP A 514 -27.77 -9.77 1.42
CA TRP A 514 -27.41 -9.43 0.04
C TRP A 514 -26.82 -10.60 -0.73
N GLN A 515 -26.39 -11.65 -0.05
CA GLN A 515 -25.81 -12.86 -0.67
C GLN A 515 -24.75 -12.49 -1.75
N GLY A 516 -24.82 -13.05 -2.95
CA GLY A 516 -23.89 -12.74 -4.05
C GLY A 516 -23.91 -11.27 -4.51
N LYS A 517 -24.90 -10.46 -4.09
CA LYS A 517 -24.93 -9.02 -4.40
C LYS A 517 -24.10 -8.17 -3.41
N LEU A 518 -23.57 -8.77 -2.33
CA LEU A 518 -22.79 -8.06 -1.33
C LEU A 518 -21.54 -7.40 -1.95
N GLU A 519 -20.90 -8.06 -2.91
CA GLU A 519 -19.73 -7.54 -3.63
C GLU A 519 -19.95 -6.19 -4.32
N ARG A 520 -21.21 -5.86 -4.65
CA ARG A 520 -21.62 -4.57 -5.24
C ARG A 520 -21.95 -3.52 -4.19
N LYS A 521 -21.93 -3.87 -2.90
CA LYS A 521 -22.17 -2.95 -1.78
C LYS A 521 -20.84 -2.37 -1.28
N GLN A 522 -20.11 -1.71 -2.17
CA GLN A 522 -18.74 -1.26 -1.93
C GLN A 522 -18.64 -0.26 -0.77
N GLY A 523 -19.62 0.64 -0.61
CA GLY A 523 -19.69 1.55 0.53
C GLY A 523 -19.81 0.83 1.88
N PHE A 524 -20.66 -0.21 1.94
CA PHE A 524 -20.76 -1.07 3.12
C PHE A 524 -19.46 -1.82 3.40
N LEU A 525 -18.85 -2.42 2.36
CA LEU A 525 -17.59 -3.16 2.47
C LEU A 525 -16.44 -2.24 2.92
N GLY A 526 -16.35 -1.03 2.40
CA GLY A 526 -15.35 -0.05 2.83
C GLY A 526 -15.47 0.29 4.31
N ARG A 527 -16.70 0.53 4.81
CA ARG A 527 -16.93 0.82 6.25
C ARG A 527 -16.55 -0.34 7.16
N ILE A 528 -16.84 -1.60 6.76
CA ILE A 528 -16.39 -2.79 7.49
C ILE A 528 -14.87 -2.81 7.62
N VAL A 529 -14.18 -2.55 6.52
CA VAL A 529 -12.71 -2.57 6.47
C VAL A 529 -12.13 -1.43 7.33
N ASP A 530 -12.69 -0.23 7.24
CA ASP A 530 -12.25 0.89 8.07
C ASP A 530 -12.42 0.61 9.57
N ILE A 531 -13.54 -0.02 9.97
CA ILE A 531 -13.74 -0.45 11.36
C ILE A 531 -12.65 -1.46 11.75
N GLY A 532 -12.39 -2.45 10.91
CA GLY A 532 -11.32 -3.43 11.14
C GLY A 532 -9.94 -2.78 11.30
N ALA A 533 -9.63 -1.75 10.48
CA ALA A 533 -8.39 -1.00 10.56
C ALA A 533 -8.24 -0.25 11.90
N GLU A 534 -9.31 0.42 12.36
CA GLU A 534 -9.30 1.09 13.66
C GLU A 534 -9.11 0.09 14.83
N LEU A 535 -9.78 -1.06 14.78
CA LEU A 535 -9.64 -2.08 15.83
C LEU A 535 -8.23 -2.69 15.84
N PHE A 536 -7.65 -2.92 14.68
CA PHE A 536 -6.27 -3.39 14.58
C PHE A 536 -5.28 -2.34 15.12
N ALA A 537 -5.45 -1.07 14.74
CA ALA A 537 -4.63 0.03 15.22
C ALA A 537 -4.70 0.20 16.74
N MET A 538 -5.90 0.12 17.33
CA MET A 538 -6.11 0.14 18.79
C MET A 538 -5.40 -1.02 19.48
N SER A 539 -5.47 -2.23 18.92
CA SER A 539 -4.79 -3.42 19.45
C SER A 539 -3.28 -3.26 19.44
N ALA A 540 -2.72 -2.77 18.32
CA ALA A 540 -1.29 -2.53 18.18
C ALA A 540 -0.79 -1.43 19.14
N ALA A 541 -1.51 -0.31 19.25
CA ALA A 541 -1.14 0.78 20.15
C ALA A 541 -1.16 0.35 21.63
N CYS A 542 -2.19 -0.40 22.06
CA CYS A 542 -2.27 -0.92 23.43
C CYS A 542 -1.18 -1.98 23.68
N GLY A 543 -0.92 -2.88 22.72
CA GLY A 543 0.11 -3.92 22.83
C GLY A 543 1.51 -3.32 22.98
N ARG A 544 1.87 -2.34 22.15
CA ARG A 544 3.12 -1.60 22.22
C ARG A 544 3.28 -0.88 23.56
N ALA A 545 2.29 -0.06 23.94
CA ALA A 545 2.33 0.71 25.18
C ALA A 545 2.52 -0.18 26.41
N ARG A 546 1.87 -1.35 26.45
CA ARG A 546 2.06 -2.34 27.50
C ARG A 546 3.49 -2.92 27.50
N ALA A 547 4.01 -3.26 26.34
CA ALA A 547 5.31 -3.91 26.20
C ALA A 547 6.48 -2.98 26.53
N GLU A 548 6.36 -1.70 26.17
CA GLU A 548 7.35 -0.66 26.46
C GLU A 548 7.26 -0.15 27.91
N GLY A 549 6.06 -0.10 28.47
CA GLY A 549 5.84 0.36 29.85
C GLY A 549 6.11 1.85 30.06
N ASP A 550 6.32 2.62 28.97
CA ASP A 550 6.56 4.06 29.02
C ASP A 550 5.24 4.82 29.30
N PRO A 551 5.18 5.68 30.33
CA PRO A 551 3.99 6.47 30.64
C PRO A 551 3.50 7.35 29.49
N ALA A 552 4.40 7.95 28.72
CA ALA A 552 4.04 8.77 27.56
C ALA A 552 3.43 7.93 26.44
N GLY A 553 3.96 6.73 26.22
CA GLY A 553 3.37 5.76 25.29
C GLY A 553 1.96 5.32 25.70
N VAL A 554 1.73 5.11 27.00
CA VAL A 554 0.41 4.78 27.55
C VAL A 554 -0.58 5.94 27.36
N GLU A 555 -0.16 7.18 27.59
CA GLU A 555 -0.98 8.37 27.36
C GLU A 555 -1.36 8.54 25.89
N LEU A 556 -0.40 8.38 24.98
CA LEU A 556 -0.64 8.46 23.53
C LEU A 556 -1.56 7.33 23.04
N ALA A 557 -1.38 6.10 23.54
CA ALA A 557 -2.25 4.97 23.22
C ALA A 557 -3.69 5.20 23.71
N ASP A 558 -3.88 5.76 24.92
CA ASP A 558 -5.21 6.09 25.44
C ASP A 558 -5.89 7.16 24.57
N LEU A 559 -5.16 8.24 24.23
CA LEU A 559 -5.67 9.30 23.37
C LEU A 559 -6.04 8.78 21.98
N PHE A 560 -5.14 8.01 21.36
CA PHE A 560 -5.41 7.38 20.07
C PHE A 560 -6.65 6.51 20.09
N CYS A 561 -6.74 5.62 21.09
CA CYS A 561 -7.88 4.70 21.22
C CYS A 561 -9.22 5.43 21.44
N ARG A 562 -9.24 6.57 22.14
CA ARG A 562 -10.45 7.39 22.27
C ARG A 562 -10.88 7.95 20.92
N GLN A 563 -9.95 8.51 20.14
CA GLN A 563 -10.23 9.04 18.81
C GLN A 563 -10.65 7.95 17.82
N ALA A 564 -9.92 6.83 17.79
CA ALA A 564 -10.21 5.65 16.95
C ALA A 564 -11.61 5.08 17.23
N ARG A 565 -11.99 5.02 18.52
CA ARG A 565 -13.32 4.57 18.91
C ARG A 565 -14.42 5.47 18.36
N LEU A 566 -14.27 6.78 18.40
CA LEU A 566 -15.25 7.70 17.82
C LEU A 566 -15.42 7.46 16.31
N ARG A 567 -14.33 7.31 15.58
CA ARG A 567 -14.35 7.01 14.14
C ARG A 567 -15.02 5.66 13.86
N ALA A 568 -14.70 4.63 14.64
CA ALA A 568 -15.31 3.31 14.48
C ALA A 568 -16.83 3.32 14.74
N GLU A 569 -17.31 4.00 15.80
CA GLU A 569 -18.75 4.10 16.10
C GLU A 569 -19.53 4.88 15.03
N GLN A 570 -18.95 5.95 14.48
CA GLN A 570 -19.53 6.65 13.34
C GLN A 570 -19.71 5.72 12.13
N ARG A 571 -18.68 4.90 11.82
CA ARG A 571 -18.75 3.92 10.73
C ARG A 571 -19.75 2.80 11.01
N PHE A 572 -19.84 2.30 12.25
CA PHE A 572 -20.88 1.33 12.63
C PHE A 572 -22.29 1.88 12.38
N THR A 573 -22.54 3.12 12.75
CA THR A 573 -23.83 3.77 12.49
C THR A 573 -24.09 3.86 10.99
N ALA A 574 -23.08 4.29 10.22
CA ALA A 574 -23.16 4.45 8.77
C ALA A 574 -23.28 3.12 7.99
N LEU A 575 -23.08 1.95 8.61
CA LEU A 575 -23.33 0.68 7.92
C LEU A 575 -24.78 0.57 7.43
N TRP A 576 -25.73 1.06 8.22
CA TRP A 576 -27.16 0.94 7.93
C TRP A 576 -27.88 2.29 7.75
N GLN A 577 -27.33 3.36 8.29
CA GLN A 577 -27.85 4.73 8.15
C GLN A 577 -26.96 5.51 7.17
N ASN A 578 -27.26 5.38 5.88
CA ASN A 578 -26.46 5.97 4.80
C ASN A 578 -27.32 6.31 3.58
N THR A 579 -26.74 7.02 2.63
CA THR A 579 -27.36 7.45 1.37
C THR A 579 -26.90 6.64 0.15
N ASP A 580 -26.11 5.57 0.32
CA ASP A 580 -25.43 4.85 -0.76
C ASP A 580 -26.32 4.56 -2.00
N ALA A 581 -27.55 4.10 -1.78
CA ALA A 581 -28.45 3.76 -2.88
C ALA A 581 -28.93 5.01 -3.64
N VAL A 582 -29.16 6.11 -2.94
CA VAL A 582 -29.57 7.40 -3.53
C VAL A 582 -28.40 8.01 -4.29
N ASP A 583 -27.19 7.95 -3.70
CA ASP A 583 -25.96 8.49 -4.31
C ASP A 583 -25.64 7.76 -5.62
N VAL A 584 -25.71 6.43 -5.65
CA VAL A 584 -25.51 5.64 -6.88
C VAL A 584 -26.54 6.01 -7.95
N ALA A 585 -27.81 6.18 -7.57
CA ALA A 585 -28.86 6.57 -8.52
C ALA A 585 -28.69 8.01 -9.01
N ALA A 586 -28.20 8.91 -8.15
CA ALA A 586 -27.88 10.29 -8.53
C ALA A 586 -26.67 10.35 -9.46
N ALA A 587 -25.59 9.63 -9.14
CA ALA A 587 -24.38 9.55 -9.95
C ALA A 587 -24.68 9.10 -11.39
N LYS A 588 -25.55 8.10 -11.56
CA LYS A 588 -25.99 7.67 -12.90
C LYS A 588 -26.60 8.83 -13.70
N ARG A 589 -27.47 9.62 -13.08
CA ARG A 589 -28.12 10.78 -13.72
C ARG A 589 -27.14 11.91 -14.02
N VAL A 590 -26.11 12.12 -13.15
CA VAL A 590 -25.02 13.07 -13.41
C VAL A 590 -24.27 12.67 -14.68
N VAL A 591 -23.84 11.40 -14.77
CA VAL A 591 -23.10 10.88 -15.94
C VAL A 591 -23.94 10.94 -17.22
N GLU A 592 -25.26 10.77 -17.12
CA GLU A 592 -26.21 10.94 -18.23
C GLU A 592 -26.47 12.42 -18.61
N GLY A 593 -25.82 13.38 -17.95
CA GLY A 593 -25.93 14.81 -18.23
C GLY A 593 -27.20 15.49 -17.71
N ARG A 594 -28.01 14.83 -16.86
CA ARG A 594 -29.28 15.42 -16.36
C ARG A 594 -29.09 16.73 -15.61
N TYR A 595 -27.93 16.97 -15.04
CA TYR A 595 -27.62 18.13 -14.23
C TYR A 595 -26.54 19.02 -14.88
N ALA A 596 -26.37 18.94 -16.20
CA ALA A 596 -25.35 19.71 -16.94
C ALA A 596 -25.41 21.21 -16.71
N ALA A 597 -26.60 21.76 -16.39
CA ALA A 597 -26.75 23.17 -16.02
C ALA A 597 -25.90 23.59 -14.79
N LEU A 598 -25.47 22.63 -13.93
CA LEU A 598 -24.53 22.91 -12.83
C LEU A 598 -23.12 23.20 -13.31
N GLU A 599 -22.81 22.89 -14.55
CA GLU A 599 -21.50 23.10 -15.18
C GLU A 599 -21.45 24.45 -15.95
N GLU A 600 -22.56 25.20 -16.01
CA GLU A 600 -22.60 26.51 -16.64
C GLU A 600 -21.78 27.55 -15.87
N GLY A 601 -21.28 28.57 -16.58
CA GLY A 601 -20.52 29.67 -15.99
C GLY A 601 -19.03 29.46 -15.83
N ILE A 602 -18.50 28.31 -16.28
CA ILE A 602 -17.05 28.02 -16.37
C ILE A 602 -16.63 27.85 -17.83
N LEU A 603 -15.31 27.91 -18.09
CA LEU A 603 -14.80 27.60 -19.41
C LEU A 603 -14.98 26.09 -19.69
N PRO A 604 -15.27 25.72 -20.96
CA PRO A 604 -15.40 24.30 -21.32
C PRO A 604 -14.08 23.56 -21.13
N LEU A 605 -14.18 22.27 -20.89
CA LEU A 605 -13.00 21.39 -20.87
C LEU A 605 -12.31 21.40 -22.25
N PRO A 606 -10.99 21.11 -22.32
CA PRO A 606 -10.30 20.96 -23.60
C PRO A 606 -11.01 19.93 -24.49
N SER A 607 -11.26 20.32 -25.74
CA SER A 607 -11.89 19.46 -26.76
C SER A 607 -10.90 18.54 -27.47
N GLU A 608 -9.61 18.82 -27.35
CA GLU A 608 -8.53 18.05 -27.99
C GLU A 608 -7.99 16.98 -27.06
N GLY A 609 -7.63 15.83 -27.65
CA GLY A 609 -7.07 14.68 -26.95
C GLY A 609 -8.10 13.67 -26.46
N ASP A 610 -7.67 12.44 -26.33
CA ASP A 610 -8.47 11.34 -25.80
C ASP A 610 -8.41 11.29 -24.26
N TRP A 611 -9.47 10.85 -23.61
CA TRP A 611 -9.49 10.59 -22.17
C TRP A 611 -8.45 9.54 -21.74
N VAL A 612 -8.25 8.53 -22.61
CA VAL A 612 -7.23 7.49 -22.48
C VAL A 612 -6.50 7.40 -23.81
N SER A 613 -5.19 7.57 -23.80
CA SER A 613 -4.39 7.50 -25.04
C SER A 613 -4.49 6.12 -25.68
N SER A 614 -4.74 6.09 -27.00
CA SER A 614 -4.69 4.86 -27.78
C SER A 614 -3.23 4.49 -28.06
N TRP A 615 -2.86 3.25 -27.72
CA TRP A 615 -1.57 2.70 -28.09
C TRP A 615 -1.65 2.07 -29.49
N GLN A 616 -0.62 2.34 -30.32
CA GLN A 616 -0.46 1.71 -31.63
C GLN A 616 0.71 0.72 -31.57
N PRO A 617 0.55 -0.53 -32.05
CA PRO A 617 1.65 -1.48 -32.16
C PRO A 617 2.75 -0.95 -33.11
N GLY A 618 3.99 -1.29 -32.84
CA GLY A 618 5.12 -0.95 -33.70
C GLY A 618 6.30 -0.34 -32.93
N PRO A 619 7.37 0.02 -33.67
CA PRO A 619 8.55 0.64 -33.07
C PRO A 619 8.21 2.02 -32.49
N SER A 620 9.05 2.51 -31.58
CA SER A 620 8.90 3.88 -31.08
C SER A 620 9.17 4.88 -32.19
N THR A 621 8.36 5.96 -32.20
CA THR A 621 8.54 7.11 -33.10
C THR A 621 9.21 8.29 -32.42
N VAL A 622 9.60 8.14 -31.15
CA VAL A 622 10.23 9.18 -30.34
C VAL A 622 11.63 8.74 -29.91
N GLU A 623 12.47 9.73 -29.58
CA GLU A 623 13.80 9.49 -29.05
C GLU A 623 13.76 8.83 -27.67
N ASP A 624 14.73 7.97 -27.38
CA ASP A 624 14.91 7.32 -26.06
C ASP A 624 15.41 8.35 -25.05
N VAL A 625 14.61 8.62 -24.02
CA VAL A 625 14.92 9.58 -22.95
C VAL A 625 15.48 8.92 -21.69
N ARG A 626 16.08 7.74 -21.84
CA ARG A 626 16.69 7.01 -20.74
C ARG A 626 17.76 7.84 -20.06
N ARG A 627 17.70 7.88 -18.74
CA ARG A 627 18.74 8.50 -17.92
C ARG A 627 19.90 7.51 -17.72
N ARG A 628 21.10 7.91 -18.08
CA ARG A 628 22.32 7.19 -17.72
C ARG A 628 23.00 7.92 -16.57
N LEU A 629 23.49 7.17 -15.59
CA LEU A 629 24.37 7.71 -14.54
C LEU A 629 25.77 7.85 -15.14
N GLU A 630 26.27 9.07 -15.21
CA GLU A 630 27.64 9.39 -15.66
C GLU A 630 28.69 9.04 -14.61
#